data_a8bdc2422abcdab19ac32ef2ce4d6bba
#
_entry.id   a8bdc2422abcdab19ac32ef2ce4d6bba
#
_cell.length_a   1.000
_cell.length_b   1.000
_cell.length_c   1.000
_cell.angle_alpha   90.00
_cell.angle_beta   90.00
_cell.angle_gamma   90.00
#
_symmetry.space_group_name_H-M   'P 1'
#
loop_
_entity.id
_entity.type
_entity.pdbx_description
1 polymer ?
#
loop_
_entity_poly.entity_id
_entity_poly.type
_entity_poly.pdbx_seq_one_letter_code
_entity_poly.pdbx_strand_id
1 'polypeptide(L)'
;MKGIIVAGGKGTRLRPLTYTGAKQLVPVANKPVLFYAIEDLVDAGIDEIGIVVPADHQMARDQIMAAVGDGARWGARVTYIPQDAPRGIAHAVAICRDFVRGEKFVVFLGDNFIREGITPQVDAFRTGTMNCILLLHRVPNPQDLGVAVVHNDRVVELQEKPRVPKSDLGIVGIYFLDSHFFEVAATLHPSARGELEITDALSRLIETGCDVRPQMVDGYWIDTGKHLDMLDANRLVLDTIEASIEGEIDGESQIVGRVVVEPGARIVRSVVRGPAIIGKGAELTDTFIGPFTAVGDGCRIRGSELEHSIVLENSVIEDIETRIEDSLIGRNVRLTRATTRPRAHRLLLGDNSHVALA
;
A
#
# COMPACT_ATOMS: atom_id res chain seq x y z
N MET A 1 -13.51 11.47 -16.80
CA MET A 1 -13.41 11.14 -15.36
C MET A 1 -11.95 10.97 -15.01
N LYS A 2 -11.49 11.51 -13.89
CA LYS A 2 -10.08 11.55 -13.52
C LYS A 2 -9.79 10.75 -12.25
N GLY A 3 -8.53 10.33 -12.09
CA GLY A 3 -8.05 9.70 -10.86
C GLY A 3 -7.22 10.68 -10.04
N ILE A 4 -7.36 10.64 -8.72
CA ILE A 4 -6.49 11.33 -7.77
C ILE A 4 -5.90 10.27 -6.85
N ILE A 5 -4.59 10.20 -6.74
CA ILE A 5 -3.93 9.35 -5.74
C ILE A 5 -3.32 10.25 -4.67
N VAL A 6 -3.69 10.04 -3.42
CA VAL A 6 -3.12 10.78 -2.29
C VAL A 6 -1.90 10.05 -1.74
N ALA A 7 -0.72 10.60 -1.98
CA ALA A 7 0.57 10.00 -1.60
C ALA A 7 1.38 10.86 -0.61
N GLY A 8 0.72 11.79 0.11
CA GLY A 8 1.37 12.74 1.04
C GLY A 8 1.65 12.23 2.47
N GLY A 9 1.28 11.00 2.79
CA GLY A 9 1.39 10.46 4.15
C GLY A 9 2.84 10.22 4.62
N LYS A 10 3.18 10.61 5.86
CA LYS A 10 4.55 10.48 6.44
C LYS A 10 4.95 9.04 6.82
N GLY A 11 4.02 8.08 6.86
CA GLY A 11 4.29 6.68 7.15
C GLY A 11 4.93 6.38 8.50
N THR A 12 4.61 7.15 9.54
CA THR A 12 5.27 7.06 10.87
C THR A 12 5.13 5.68 11.52
N ARG A 13 4.05 4.95 11.23
CA ARG A 13 3.79 3.60 11.74
C ARG A 13 4.62 2.49 11.05
N LEU A 14 5.23 2.80 9.89
CA LEU A 14 6.13 1.89 9.16
C LEU A 14 7.61 2.21 9.40
N ARG A 15 7.92 3.08 10.35
CA ARG A 15 9.32 3.31 10.75
C ARG A 15 9.92 2.04 11.35
N PRO A 16 11.21 1.75 11.05
CA PRO A 16 12.22 2.65 10.49
C PRO A 16 12.26 2.76 8.96
N LEU A 17 11.54 1.93 8.21
CA LEU A 17 11.58 1.87 6.73
C LEU A 17 11.29 3.23 6.06
N THR A 18 10.37 3.99 6.62
CA THR A 18 9.90 5.27 6.07
C THR A 18 10.71 6.49 6.53
N TYR A 19 11.82 6.31 7.23
CA TYR A 19 12.77 7.40 7.46
C TYR A 19 13.51 7.80 6.18
N THR A 20 13.78 6.81 5.30
CA THR A 20 14.55 6.98 4.08
C THR A 20 13.75 6.74 2.82
N GLY A 21 12.44 6.54 2.92
CA GLY A 21 11.59 6.22 1.78
C GLY A 21 10.15 6.66 1.93
N ALA A 22 9.51 6.89 0.80
CA ALA A 22 8.07 7.13 0.75
C ALA A 22 7.33 5.84 1.15
N LYS A 23 6.33 5.96 2.04
CA LYS A 23 5.49 4.84 2.49
C LYS A 23 4.87 4.08 1.32
N GLN A 24 4.39 4.80 0.34
CA GLN A 24 3.69 4.26 -0.83
C GLN A 24 4.61 3.49 -1.80
N LEU A 25 5.93 3.58 -1.60
CA LEU A 25 6.92 2.82 -2.37
C LEU A 25 7.45 1.60 -1.62
N VAL A 26 6.96 1.30 -0.42
CA VAL A 26 7.25 0.02 0.24
C VAL A 26 6.53 -1.07 -0.57
N PRO A 27 7.24 -2.12 -1.02
CA PRO A 27 6.65 -3.10 -1.93
C PRO A 27 5.83 -4.16 -1.20
N VAL A 28 4.84 -4.66 -1.92
CA VAL A 28 4.08 -5.89 -1.66
C VAL A 28 4.33 -6.81 -2.85
N ALA A 29 4.78 -8.03 -2.62
CA ALA A 29 5.20 -8.95 -3.68
C ALA A 29 6.15 -8.30 -4.70
N ASN A 30 7.19 -7.62 -4.20
CA ASN A 30 8.21 -6.87 -4.96
C ASN A 30 7.68 -5.72 -5.83
N LYS A 31 6.41 -5.34 -5.74
CA LYS A 31 5.82 -4.22 -6.46
C LYS A 31 5.38 -3.11 -5.48
N PRO A 32 5.80 -1.83 -5.64
CA PRO A 32 5.37 -0.72 -4.81
C PRO A 32 3.85 -0.64 -4.66
N VAL A 33 3.34 -0.41 -3.45
CA VAL A 33 1.89 -0.34 -3.20
C VAL A 33 1.20 0.70 -4.08
N LEU A 34 1.85 1.84 -4.31
CA LEU A 34 1.33 2.90 -5.19
C LEU A 34 1.01 2.42 -6.61
N PHE A 35 1.73 1.41 -7.11
CA PHE A 35 1.53 0.92 -8.48
C PHE A 35 0.22 0.15 -8.63
N TYR A 36 -0.23 -0.55 -7.59
CA TYR A 36 -1.54 -1.19 -7.58
C TYR A 36 -2.66 -0.16 -7.73
N ALA A 37 -2.57 0.97 -6.99
CA ALA A 37 -3.56 2.04 -7.13
C ALA A 37 -3.57 2.68 -8.53
N ILE A 38 -2.40 2.80 -9.19
CA ILE A 38 -2.32 3.28 -10.58
C ILE A 38 -2.94 2.26 -11.53
N GLU A 39 -2.60 0.98 -11.38
CA GLU A 39 -3.12 -0.11 -12.20
C GLU A 39 -4.64 -0.22 -12.08
N ASP A 40 -5.20 -0.19 -10.86
CA ASP A 40 -6.64 -0.20 -10.63
C ASP A 40 -7.38 0.94 -11.33
N LEU A 41 -6.80 2.15 -11.34
CA LEU A 41 -7.37 3.29 -12.05
C LEU A 41 -7.32 3.09 -13.57
N VAL A 42 -6.18 2.63 -14.10
CA VAL A 42 -6.00 2.40 -15.54
C VAL A 42 -6.89 1.27 -16.03
N ASP A 43 -6.97 0.15 -15.30
CA ASP A 43 -7.82 -0.99 -15.62
C ASP A 43 -9.32 -0.63 -15.62
N ALA A 44 -9.70 0.38 -14.82
CA ALA A 44 -11.03 0.97 -14.82
C ALA A 44 -11.25 2.04 -15.91
N GLY A 45 -10.29 2.22 -16.83
CA GLY A 45 -10.36 3.17 -17.94
C GLY A 45 -10.19 4.63 -17.50
N ILE A 46 -9.36 4.88 -16.48
CA ILE A 46 -8.97 6.22 -16.01
C ILE A 46 -7.49 6.41 -16.29
N ASP A 47 -7.18 7.16 -17.34
CA ASP A 47 -5.83 7.41 -17.85
C ASP A 47 -5.25 8.81 -17.50
N GLU A 48 -6.08 9.73 -16.95
CA GLU A 48 -5.63 11.00 -16.38
C GLU A 48 -5.56 10.91 -14.86
N ILE A 49 -4.33 10.85 -14.32
CA ILE A 49 -4.08 10.60 -12.88
C ILE A 49 -3.32 11.77 -12.27
N GLY A 50 -3.90 12.41 -11.25
CA GLY A 50 -3.24 13.37 -10.38
C GLY A 50 -2.64 12.66 -9.16
N ILE A 51 -1.34 12.79 -8.91
CA ILE A 51 -0.72 12.25 -7.70
C ILE A 51 -0.39 13.42 -6.75
N VAL A 52 -1.06 13.45 -5.61
CA VAL A 52 -0.78 14.42 -4.55
C VAL A 52 0.47 13.98 -3.80
N VAL A 53 1.52 14.80 -3.87
CA VAL A 53 2.82 14.52 -3.27
C VAL A 53 3.16 15.54 -2.18
N PRO A 54 3.94 15.18 -1.14
CA PRO A 54 4.31 16.12 -0.08
C PRO A 54 5.30 17.15 -0.61
N ALA A 55 5.00 18.44 -0.45
CA ALA A 55 5.95 19.52 -0.78
C ALA A 55 6.98 19.72 0.33
N ASP A 56 6.61 19.46 1.59
CA ASP A 56 7.44 19.57 2.78
C ASP A 56 8.45 18.43 3.00
N HIS A 57 8.36 17.36 2.17
CA HIS A 57 9.24 16.18 2.25
C HIS A 57 9.85 15.86 0.88
N GLN A 58 10.90 16.62 0.51
CA GLN A 58 11.51 16.55 -0.81
C GLN A 58 11.94 15.14 -1.21
N MET A 59 12.61 14.39 -0.33
CA MET A 59 13.10 13.05 -0.64
C MET A 59 11.96 12.09 -1.03
N ALA A 60 10.87 12.06 -0.26
CA ALA A 60 9.73 11.20 -0.57
C ALA A 60 9.05 11.59 -1.89
N ARG A 61 8.90 12.90 -2.14
CA ARG A 61 8.37 13.42 -3.41
C ARG A 61 9.23 12.98 -4.58
N ASP A 62 10.54 13.21 -4.51
CA ASP A 62 11.46 12.91 -5.61
C ASP A 62 11.52 11.39 -5.89
N GLN A 63 11.44 10.56 -4.85
CA GLN A 63 11.33 9.11 -4.99
C GLN A 63 10.03 8.68 -5.69
N ILE A 64 8.88 9.25 -5.31
CA ILE A 64 7.60 8.95 -5.97
C ILE A 64 7.66 9.36 -7.44
N MET A 65 8.15 10.58 -7.72
CA MET A 65 8.27 11.08 -9.09
C MET A 65 9.22 10.23 -9.94
N ALA A 66 10.35 9.81 -9.37
CA ALA A 66 11.31 8.94 -10.06
C ALA A 66 10.73 7.52 -10.31
N ALA A 67 9.98 6.98 -9.34
CA ALA A 67 9.39 5.66 -9.45
C ALA A 67 8.22 5.59 -10.43
N VAL A 68 7.40 6.63 -10.52
CA VAL A 68 6.20 6.65 -11.37
C VAL A 68 6.48 7.25 -12.75
N GLY A 69 7.32 8.28 -12.84
CA GLY A 69 7.58 9.01 -14.10
C GLY A 69 6.36 9.79 -14.57
N ASP A 70 6.15 9.80 -15.88
CA ASP A 70 5.00 10.47 -16.52
C ASP A 70 3.74 9.60 -16.67
N GLY A 71 3.81 8.34 -16.24
CA GLY A 71 2.71 7.37 -16.34
C GLY A 71 2.68 6.56 -17.64
N ALA A 72 3.54 6.86 -18.60
CA ALA A 72 3.51 6.24 -19.94
C ALA A 72 3.60 4.71 -19.90
N ARG A 73 4.32 4.12 -18.92
CA ARG A 73 4.42 2.66 -18.79
C ARG A 73 3.09 1.95 -18.49
N TRP A 74 2.09 2.67 -17.99
CA TRP A 74 0.73 2.17 -17.79
C TRP A 74 -0.26 2.68 -18.85
N GLY A 75 0.23 3.43 -19.86
CA GLY A 75 -0.64 4.11 -20.82
C GLY A 75 -1.43 5.28 -20.23
N ALA A 76 -1.02 5.78 -19.08
CA ALA A 76 -1.64 6.91 -18.38
C ALA A 76 -0.82 8.19 -18.51
N ARG A 77 -1.43 9.31 -18.16
CA ARG A 77 -0.78 10.62 -18.03
C ARG A 77 -0.82 11.08 -16.58
N VAL A 78 0.33 11.15 -15.93
CA VAL A 78 0.46 11.54 -14.53
C VAL A 78 0.77 13.03 -14.39
N THR A 79 0.04 13.70 -13.50
CA THR A 79 0.28 15.08 -13.05
C THR A 79 0.58 15.08 -11.56
N TYR A 80 1.70 15.65 -11.15
CA TYR A 80 2.04 15.76 -9.73
C TYR A 80 1.51 17.05 -9.15
N ILE A 81 0.78 16.94 -8.02
CA ILE A 81 0.13 18.05 -7.34
C ILE A 81 0.76 18.19 -5.94
N PRO A 82 1.56 19.24 -5.69
CA PRO A 82 2.24 19.40 -4.41
C PRO A 82 1.26 19.83 -3.31
N GLN A 83 1.22 19.09 -2.20
CA GLN A 83 0.54 19.47 -0.97
C GLN A 83 1.54 20.19 -0.04
N ASP A 84 1.30 21.44 0.28
CA ASP A 84 2.22 22.31 1.05
C ASP A 84 2.48 21.80 2.48
N ALA A 85 1.46 21.22 3.11
CA ALA A 85 1.55 20.64 4.45
C ALA A 85 0.53 19.50 4.62
N PRO A 86 0.74 18.56 5.55
CA PRO A 86 -0.17 17.44 5.81
C PRO A 86 -1.42 17.91 6.58
N ARG A 87 -2.30 18.64 5.91
CA ARG A 87 -3.53 19.23 6.48
C ARG A 87 -4.75 18.32 6.38
N GLY A 88 -4.56 17.05 6.13
CA GLY A 88 -5.64 16.05 6.01
C GLY A 88 -6.00 15.68 4.57
N ILE A 89 -6.81 14.62 4.45
CA ILE A 89 -7.18 14.04 3.15
C ILE A 89 -8.10 15.00 2.37
N ALA A 90 -9.08 15.64 3.04
CA ALA A 90 -9.96 16.57 2.34
C ALA A 90 -9.19 17.75 1.74
N HIS A 91 -8.14 18.26 2.41
CA HIS A 91 -7.25 19.26 1.86
C HIS A 91 -6.48 18.74 0.63
N ALA A 92 -5.94 17.51 0.72
CA ALA A 92 -5.22 16.90 -0.40
C ALA A 92 -6.09 16.78 -1.66
N VAL A 93 -7.37 16.48 -1.49
CA VAL A 93 -8.34 16.42 -2.60
C VAL A 93 -8.72 17.82 -3.07
N ALA A 94 -8.94 18.77 -2.14
CA ALA A 94 -9.38 20.13 -2.48
C ALA A 94 -8.40 20.89 -3.39
N ILE A 95 -7.09 20.69 -3.20
CA ILE A 95 -6.05 21.31 -4.05
C ILE A 95 -6.04 20.76 -5.49
N CYS A 96 -6.75 19.67 -5.75
CA CYS A 96 -6.85 19.07 -7.08
C CYS A 96 -7.98 19.68 -7.96
N ARG A 97 -8.68 20.73 -7.50
CA ARG A 97 -9.81 21.35 -8.22
C ARG A 97 -9.45 21.69 -9.68
N ASP A 98 -8.31 22.34 -9.90
CA ASP A 98 -7.88 22.76 -11.25
C ASP A 98 -7.48 21.58 -12.13
N PHE A 99 -7.04 20.47 -11.54
CA PHE A 99 -6.79 19.23 -12.25
C PHE A 99 -8.09 18.57 -12.65
N VAL A 100 -9.07 18.47 -11.75
CA VAL A 100 -10.36 17.78 -11.96
C VAL A 100 -11.25 18.51 -13.00
N ARG A 101 -11.25 19.85 -12.99
CA ARG A 101 -12.00 20.69 -13.95
C ARG A 101 -13.49 20.39 -14.05
N GLY A 102 -14.13 20.10 -12.91
CA GLY A 102 -15.58 19.84 -12.84
C GLY A 102 -16.03 18.45 -13.28
N GLU A 103 -15.10 17.57 -13.66
CA GLU A 103 -15.42 16.19 -13.97
C GLU A 103 -15.73 15.37 -12.70
N LYS A 104 -16.38 14.21 -12.88
CA LYS A 104 -16.38 13.16 -11.85
C LYS A 104 -14.98 12.60 -11.69
N PHE A 105 -14.62 12.20 -10.48
CA PHE A 105 -13.28 11.69 -10.19
C PHE A 105 -13.28 10.61 -9.11
N VAL A 106 -12.22 9.82 -9.09
CA VAL A 106 -11.92 8.85 -8.04
C VAL A 106 -10.75 9.35 -7.22
N VAL A 107 -10.87 9.30 -5.91
CA VAL A 107 -9.76 9.50 -4.98
C VAL A 107 -9.33 8.13 -4.47
N PHE A 108 -8.05 7.83 -4.57
CA PHE A 108 -7.44 6.61 -4.08
C PHE A 108 -6.34 6.97 -3.07
N LEU A 109 -6.39 6.46 -1.86
CA LEU A 109 -5.28 6.62 -0.92
C LEU A 109 -4.15 5.69 -1.36
N GLY A 110 -2.97 6.24 -1.65
CA GLY A 110 -1.85 5.54 -2.30
C GLY A 110 -1.17 4.45 -1.47
N ASP A 111 -1.69 4.17 -0.28
CA ASP A 111 -1.31 3.08 0.62
C ASP A 111 -2.43 2.05 0.82
N ASN A 112 -3.52 2.17 0.07
CA ASN A 112 -4.59 1.19 0.08
C ASN A 112 -4.39 0.16 -1.03
N PHE A 113 -4.71 -1.07 -0.71
CA PHE A 113 -4.75 -2.20 -1.62
C PHE A 113 -6.15 -2.80 -1.64
N ILE A 114 -6.70 -2.99 -2.83
CA ILE A 114 -7.95 -3.70 -3.07
C ILE A 114 -7.69 -4.81 -4.09
N ARG A 115 -8.17 -6.01 -3.83
CA ARG A 115 -7.84 -7.17 -4.68
C ARG A 115 -8.65 -7.22 -5.97
N GLU A 116 -9.92 -6.89 -5.88
CA GLU A 116 -10.88 -7.06 -6.97
C GLU A 116 -10.90 -5.85 -7.93
N GLY A 117 -10.07 -4.83 -7.68
CA GLY A 117 -10.07 -3.57 -8.44
C GLY A 117 -11.34 -2.76 -8.23
N ILE A 118 -11.53 -1.73 -9.05
CA ILE A 118 -12.61 -0.73 -8.90
C ILE A 118 -13.45 -0.53 -10.17
N THR A 119 -13.25 -1.33 -11.20
CA THR A 119 -13.93 -1.15 -12.50
C THR A 119 -15.46 -1.11 -12.39
N PRO A 120 -16.14 -2.03 -11.66
CA PRO A 120 -17.59 -1.99 -11.55
C PRO A 120 -18.11 -0.71 -10.89
N GLN A 121 -17.37 -0.18 -9.92
CA GLN A 121 -17.72 1.03 -9.20
C GLN A 121 -17.54 2.27 -10.09
N VAL A 122 -16.45 2.31 -10.86
CA VAL A 122 -16.19 3.36 -11.86
C VAL A 122 -17.32 3.41 -12.88
N ASP A 123 -17.75 2.28 -13.43
CA ASP A 123 -18.82 2.21 -14.42
C ASP A 123 -20.15 2.66 -13.84
N ALA A 124 -20.49 2.20 -12.64
CA ALA A 124 -21.71 2.61 -11.94
C ALA A 124 -21.70 4.12 -11.66
N PHE A 125 -20.57 4.68 -11.22
CA PHE A 125 -20.45 6.11 -10.94
C PHE A 125 -20.46 6.96 -12.21
N ARG A 126 -19.79 6.50 -13.27
CA ARG A 126 -19.69 7.21 -14.56
C ARG A 126 -21.06 7.43 -15.18
N THR A 127 -21.92 6.41 -15.16
CA THR A 127 -23.25 6.42 -15.77
C THR A 127 -24.37 6.87 -14.83
N GLY A 128 -24.15 6.78 -13.52
CA GLY A 128 -25.15 7.12 -12.50
C GLY A 128 -25.29 8.61 -12.25
N THR A 129 -26.30 8.97 -11.44
CA THR A 129 -26.61 10.36 -11.05
C THR A 129 -26.16 10.70 -9.63
N MET A 130 -25.61 9.73 -8.90
CA MET A 130 -25.12 9.94 -7.54
C MET A 130 -23.94 10.93 -7.51
N ASN A 131 -23.84 11.69 -6.42
CA ASN A 131 -22.77 12.66 -6.17
C ASN A 131 -21.53 11.99 -5.56
N CYS A 132 -21.75 10.89 -4.81
CA CYS A 132 -20.69 10.14 -4.18
C CYS A 132 -21.01 8.65 -4.10
N ILE A 133 -20.01 7.78 -4.38
CA ILE A 133 -20.01 6.38 -3.91
C ILE A 133 -18.94 6.25 -2.83
N LEU A 134 -19.32 5.68 -1.71
CA LEU A 134 -18.47 5.41 -0.57
C LEU A 134 -18.29 3.90 -0.43
N LEU A 135 -17.05 3.44 -0.64
CA LEU A 135 -16.73 2.02 -0.46
C LEU A 135 -16.62 1.70 1.03
N LEU A 136 -17.29 0.64 1.44
CA LEU A 136 -17.34 0.20 2.83
C LEU A 136 -16.89 -1.26 2.94
N HIS A 137 -16.18 -1.57 4.01
CA HIS A 137 -15.77 -2.93 4.35
C HIS A 137 -16.04 -3.22 5.82
N ARG A 138 -16.45 -4.46 6.14
CA ARG A 138 -16.61 -4.88 7.55
C ARG A 138 -15.25 -5.11 8.17
N VAL A 139 -14.98 -4.41 9.27
CA VAL A 139 -13.68 -4.44 9.93
C VAL A 139 -13.80 -4.83 11.39
N PRO A 140 -12.84 -5.58 11.94
CA PRO A 140 -12.86 -5.99 13.35
C PRO A 140 -12.57 -4.83 14.32
N ASN A 141 -11.85 -3.80 13.86
CA ASN A 141 -11.40 -2.66 14.67
C ASN A 141 -11.85 -1.33 14.05
N PRO A 142 -13.16 -1.04 14.02
CA PRO A 142 -13.69 0.16 13.36
C PRO A 142 -13.23 1.48 14.00
N GLN A 143 -12.81 1.46 15.27
CA GLN A 143 -12.29 2.64 15.98
C GLN A 143 -10.99 3.22 15.38
N ASP A 144 -10.28 2.46 14.54
CA ASP A 144 -9.05 2.91 13.88
C ASP A 144 -9.31 3.67 12.56
N LEU A 145 -10.56 3.65 12.07
CA LEU A 145 -10.96 4.12 10.75
C LEU A 145 -12.11 5.14 10.82
N GLY A 146 -12.40 5.77 9.70
CA GLY A 146 -13.69 6.39 9.48
C GLY A 146 -14.78 5.31 9.43
N VAL A 147 -15.91 5.52 10.08
CA VAL A 147 -17.02 4.56 10.19
C VAL A 147 -18.27 5.14 9.58
N ALA A 148 -18.98 4.34 8.79
CA ALA A 148 -20.26 4.72 8.19
C ALA A 148 -21.43 4.02 8.86
N VAL A 149 -22.53 4.76 9.05
CA VAL A 149 -23.84 4.21 9.41
C VAL A 149 -24.73 4.25 8.17
N VAL A 150 -25.24 3.09 7.79
CA VAL A 150 -26.06 2.93 6.58
C VAL A 150 -27.49 2.58 6.97
N HIS A 151 -28.46 3.25 6.35
CA HIS A 151 -29.89 2.97 6.50
C HIS A 151 -30.58 3.10 5.14
N ASN A 152 -31.39 2.08 4.76
CA ASN A 152 -32.12 2.06 3.49
C ASN A 152 -31.24 2.38 2.26
N ASP A 153 -30.09 1.72 2.16
CA ASP A 153 -29.12 1.89 1.07
C ASP A 153 -28.60 3.34 0.90
N ARG A 154 -28.54 4.07 2.00
CA ARG A 154 -27.94 5.41 2.08
C ARG A 154 -27.03 5.53 3.28
N VAL A 155 -25.94 6.27 3.11
CA VAL A 155 -25.10 6.68 4.23
C VAL A 155 -25.82 7.81 4.97
N VAL A 156 -26.09 7.59 6.26
CA VAL A 156 -26.84 8.57 7.09
C VAL A 156 -25.97 9.28 8.11
N GLU A 157 -24.85 8.69 8.49
CA GLU A 157 -23.89 9.28 9.44
C GLU A 157 -22.49 8.75 9.18
N LEU A 158 -21.49 9.60 9.39
CA LEU A 158 -20.08 9.25 9.35
C LEU A 158 -19.39 9.68 10.64
N GLN A 159 -18.44 8.88 11.11
CA GLN A 159 -17.70 9.14 12.34
C GLN A 159 -16.21 8.94 12.06
N GLU A 160 -15.37 9.94 12.33
CA GLU A 160 -13.92 9.81 12.22
C GLU A 160 -13.35 9.17 13.49
N LYS A 161 -12.79 7.97 13.37
CA LYS A 161 -12.11 7.21 14.45
C LYS A 161 -12.84 7.29 15.80
N PRO A 162 -14.10 6.84 15.85
CA PRO A 162 -14.92 6.98 17.04
C PRO A 162 -14.41 6.07 18.18
N ARG A 163 -14.41 6.58 19.41
CA ARG A 163 -14.11 5.74 20.58
C ARG A 163 -15.11 4.60 20.78
N VAL A 164 -16.36 4.85 20.42
CA VAL A 164 -17.46 3.87 20.45
C VAL A 164 -18.11 3.90 19.06
N PRO A 165 -17.74 2.98 18.17
CA PRO A 165 -18.29 2.91 16.83
C PRO A 165 -19.77 2.56 16.82
N LYS A 166 -20.58 3.19 15.98
CA LYS A 166 -21.99 2.86 15.78
C LYS A 166 -22.23 1.72 14.79
N SER A 167 -21.21 1.33 14.05
CA SER A 167 -21.24 0.20 13.11
C SER A 167 -19.86 -0.42 12.96
N ASP A 168 -19.79 -1.58 12.31
CA ASP A 168 -18.56 -2.27 11.90
C ASP A 168 -18.13 -1.93 10.46
N LEU A 169 -18.80 -0.97 9.81
CA LEU A 169 -18.55 -0.56 8.43
C LEU A 169 -17.46 0.50 8.37
N GLY A 170 -16.22 0.06 8.18
CA GLY A 170 -15.08 0.93 7.94
C GLY A 170 -15.12 1.51 6.52
N ILE A 171 -14.73 2.78 6.41
CA ILE A 171 -14.61 3.46 5.12
C ILE A 171 -13.31 3.03 4.47
N VAL A 172 -13.42 2.48 3.26
CA VAL A 172 -12.29 2.17 2.39
C VAL A 172 -11.69 3.47 1.86
N GLY A 173 -10.36 3.53 1.78
CA GLY A 173 -9.65 4.72 1.29
C GLY A 173 -9.79 4.99 -0.22
N ILE A 174 -10.95 4.71 -0.79
CA ILE A 174 -11.29 4.94 -2.19
C ILE A 174 -12.66 5.62 -2.24
N TYR A 175 -12.70 6.82 -2.83
CA TYR A 175 -13.88 7.67 -2.85
C TYR A 175 -14.21 8.06 -4.28
N PHE A 176 -15.47 7.94 -4.69
CA PHE A 176 -15.98 8.43 -5.97
C PHE A 176 -16.74 9.71 -5.71
N LEU A 177 -16.33 10.79 -6.34
CA LEU A 177 -16.80 12.14 -6.02
C LEU A 177 -17.07 12.94 -7.30
N ASP A 178 -17.97 13.91 -7.18
CA ASP A 178 -18.17 14.93 -8.19
C ASP A 178 -17.76 16.34 -7.70
N SER A 179 -18.02 17.35 -8.48
CA SER A 179 -17.59 18.73 -8.19
C SER A 179 -18.18 19.33 -6.91
N HIS A 180 -19.30 18.82 -6.38
CA HIS A 180 -19.89 19.29 -5.11
C HIS A 180 -18.91 19.11 -3.93
N PHE A 181 -18.01 18.14 -4.04
CA PHE A 181 -16.95 18.00 -3.04
C PHE A 181 -16.15 19.29 -2.83
N PHE A 182 -15.79 19.99 -3.89
CA PHE A 182 -14.99 21.22 -3.78
C PHE A 182 -15.74 22.37 -3.13
N GLU A 183 -17.07 22.39 -3.25
CA GLU A 183 -17.93 23.39 -2.60
C GLU A 183 -17.97 23.16 -1.09
N VAL A 184 -18.19 21.92 -0.66
CA VAL A 184 -18.21 21.58 0.77
C VAL A 184 -16.82 21.66 1.40
N ALA A 185 -15.77 21.24 0.70
CA ALA A 185 -14.40 21.30 1.20
C ALA A 185 -13.95 22.73 1.52
N ALA A 186 -14.44 23.73 0.77
CA ALA A 186 -14.16 25.14 1.02
C ALA A 186 -14.76 25.66 2.34
N THR A 187 -15.72 24.96 2.94
CA THR A 187 -16.40 25.35 4.18
C THR A 187 -15.89 24.60 5.42
N LEU A 188 -14.96 23.64 5.24
CA LEU A 188 -14.47 22.84 6.34
C LEU A 188 -13.54 23.62 7.28
N HIS A 189 -13.59 23.24 8.54
CA HIS A 189 -12.67 23.69 9.56
C HIS A 189 -11.80 22.53 10.05
N PRO A 190 -10.55 22.80 10.45
CA PRO A 190 -9.69 21.74 10.99
C PRO A 190 -10.32 21.06 12.21
N SER A 191 -10.23 19.74 12.26
CA SER A 191 -10.63 18.92 13.40
C SER A 191 -9.76 19.17 14.63
N ALA A 192 -10.06 18.53 15.74
CA ALA A 192 -9.21 18.54 16.95
C ALA A 192 -7.78 18.01 16.69
N ARG A 193 -7.57 17.29 15.58
CA ARG A 193 -6.24 16.83 15.12
C ARG A 193 -5.50 17.87 14.26
N GLY A 194 -6.14 18.99 13.93
CA GLY A 194 -5.61 20.01 13.03
C GLY A 194 -5.71 19.63 11.55
N GLU A 195 -6.52 18.65 11.20
CA GLU A 195 -6.69 18.13 9.83
C GLU A 195 -8.09 18.45 9.28
N LEU A 196 -8.17 18.67 7.97
CA LEU A 196 -9.44 18.68 7.23
C LEU A 196 -9.77 17.21 6.90
N GLU A 197 -10.70 16.65 7.66
CA GLU A 197 -11.05 15.24 7.57
C GLU A 197 -11.90 14.97 6.32
N ILE A 198 -11.65 13.84 5.68
CA ILE A 198 -12.50 13.42 4.54
C ILE A 198 -13.91 13.06 5.02
N THR A 199 -14.04 12.49 6.20
CA THR A 199 -15.33 12.17 6.83
C THR A 199 -16.18 13.39 7.09
N ASP A 200 -15.58 14.54 7.45
CA ASP A 200 -16.29 15.79 7.62
C ASP A 200 -16.81 16.34 6.26
N ALA A 201 -15.98 16.25 5.22
CA ALA A 201 -16.39 16.62 3.86
C ALA A 201 -17.58 15.77 3.38
N LEU A 202 -17.50 14.45 3.57
CA LEU A 202 -18.55 13.51 3.19
C LEU A 202 -19.84 13.73 4.02
N SER A 203 -19.72 14.00 5.32
CA SER A 203 -20.86 14.38 6.16
C SER A 203 -21.54 15.65 5.65
N ARG A 204 -20.72 16.62 5.25
CA ARG A 204 -21.26 17.88 4.69
C ARG A 204 -21.96 17.67 3.35
N LEU A 205 -21.50 16.75 2.49
CA LEU A 205 -22.23 16.35 1.28
C LEU A 205 -23.62 15.80 1.62
N ILE A 206 -23.74 14.95 2.64
CA ILE A 206 -25.02 14.40 3.10
C ILE A 206 -25.93 15.53 3.61
N GLU A 207 -25.42 16.43 4.45
CA GLU A 207 -26.15 17.56 5.01
C GLU A 207 -26.69 18.53 3.94
N THR A 208 -25.94 18.70 2.84
CA THR A 208 -26.37 19.55 1.71
C THR A 208 -27.30 18.85 0.72
N GLY A 209 -27.70 17.60 1.02
CA GLY A 209 -28.68 16.86 0.22
C GLY A 209 -28.10 16.11 -0.97
N CYS A 210 -26.78 15.98 -1.07
CA CYS A 210 -26.12 15.17 -2.10
C CYS A 210 -26.46 13.68 -1.92
N ASP A 211 -26.56 12.95 -3.04
CA ASP A 211 -26.82 11.51 -3.05
C ASP A 211 -25.52 10.75 -2.80
N VAL A 212 -25.29 10.35 -1.54
CA VAL A 212 -24.12 9.57 -1.09
C VAL A 212 -24.54 8.12 -0.91
N ARG A 213 -24.02 7.24 -1.78
CA ARG A 213 -24.38 5.83 -1.80
C ARG A 213 -23.28 4.97 -1.21
N PRO A 214 -23.62 4.03 -0.31
CA PRO A 214 -22.68 3.02 0.14
C PRO A 214 -22.55 1.94 -0.92
N GLN A 215 -21.36 1.37 -1.05
CA GLN A 215 -21.11 0.15 -1.80
C GLN A 215 -20.16 -0.75 -1.01
N MET A 216 -20.62 -1.97 -0.74
CA MET A 216 -19.77 -2.94 -0.03
C MET A 216 -18.65 -3.43 -0.95
N VAL A 217 -17.45 -3.51 -0.40
CA VAL A 217 -16.33 -4.22 -1.02
C VAL A 217 -16.46 -5.70 -0.65
N ASP A 218 -16.74 -6.52 -1.65
CA ASP A 218 -16.73 -7.96 -1.54
C ASP A 218 -15.31 -8.44 -1.81
N GLY A 219 -14.60 -8.94 -0.80
CA GLY A 219 -13.24 -9.40 -0.96
C GLY A 219 -12.25 -8.71 -0.01
N TYR A 220 -11.01 -8.57 -0.45
CA TYR A 220 -9.94 -8.09 0.43
C TYR A 220 -9.61 -6.62 0.15
N TRP A 221 -9.65 -5.84 1.22
CA TRP A 221 -9.12 -4.49 1.30
C TRP A 221 -8.15 -4.38 2.49
N ILE A 222 -7.01 -3.72 2.27
CA ILE A 222 -6.00 -3.48 3.30
C ILE A 222 -5.47 -2.04 3.20
N ASP A 223 -5.49 -1.32 4.32
CA ASP A 223 -4.66 -0.13 4.53
C ASP A 223 -3.26 -0.59 4.98
N THR A 224 -2.27 -0.51 4.09
CA THR A 224 -0.89 -0.93 4.36
C THR A 224 -0.17 0.03 5.32
N GLY A 225 -0.86 0.43 6.38
CA GLY A 225 -0.41 1.41 7.37
C GLY A 225 0.55 0.91 8.41
N LYS A 226 0.55 -0.39 8.70
CA LYS A 226 1.36 -1.04 9.74
C LYS A 226 2.15 -2.20 9.12
N HIS A 227 3.20 -2.67 9.81
CA HIS A 227 4.04 -3.76 9.29
C HIS A 227 3.26 -5.08 9.09
N LEU A 228 2.33 -5.42 9.99
CA LEU A 228 1.48 -6.61 9.84
C LEU A 228 0.53 -6.48 8.63
N ASP A 229 -0.03 -5.30 8.41
CA ASP A 229 -0.89 -5.04 7.24
C ASP A 229 -0.10 -5.23 5.92
N MET A 230 1.21 -4.88 5.92
CA MET A 230 2.10 -5.13 4.79
C MET A 230 2.32 -6.62 4.53
N LEU A 231 2.53 -7.42 5.58
CA LEU A 231 2.68 -8.88 5.47
C LEU A 231 1.37 -9.53 4.99
N ASP A 232 0.24 -9.08 5.50
CA ASP A 232 -1.07 -9.55 5.05
C ASP A 232 -1.34 -9.20 3.57
N ALA A 233 -1.02 -7.97 3.15
CA ALA A 233 -1.13 -7.59 1.75
C ALA A 233 -0.19 -8.43 0.87
N ASN A 234 1.04 -8.67 1.32
CA ASN A 234 2.00 -9.53 0.62
C ASN A 234 1.46 -10.96 0.45
N ARG A 235 0.88 -11.53 1.51
CA ARG A 235 0.24 -12.84 1.48
C ARG A 235 -0.88 -12.89 0.44
N LEU A 236 -1.77 -11.89 0.43
CA LEU A 236 -2.92 -11.84 -0.49
C LEU A 236 -2.48 -11.75 -1.95
N VAL A 237 -1.46 -10.95 -2.25
CA VAL A 237 -0.93 -10.84 -3.62
C VAL A 237 -0.23 -12.12 -4.02
N LEU A 238 0.67 -12.64 -3.18
CA LEU A 238 1.39 -13.88 -3.47
C LEU A 238 0.45 -15.07 -3.66
N ASP A 239 -0.71 -15.07 -3.01
CA ASP A 239 -1.71 -16.13 -3.15
C ASP A 239 -2.34 -16.18 -4.56
N THR A 240 -2.15 -15.15 -5.36
CA THR A 240 -2.70 -15.05 -6.72
C THR A 240 -1.65 -15.09 -7.83
N ILE A 241 -0.35 -15.11 -7.48
CA ILE A 241 0.71 -15.13 -8.50
C ILE A 241 0.67 -16.41 -9.33
N GLU A 242 1.04 -16.27 -10.59
CA GLU A 242 1.32 -17.43 -11.46
C GLU A 242 2.82 -17.77 -11.36
N ALA A 243 3.12 -19.08 -11.41
CA ALA A 243 4.51 -19.52 -11.34
C ALA A 243 5.25 -19.14 -12.63
N SER A 244 6.44 -18.57 -12.47
CA SER A 244 7.33 -18.20 -13.58
C SER A 244 8.80 -18.38 -13.15
N ILE A 245 9.62 -19.02 -13.98
CA ILE A 245 11.03 -19.26 -13.72
C ILE A 245 11.83 -18.65 -14.87
N GLU A 246 12.45 -17.49 -14.59
CA GLU A 246 13.33 -16.78 -15.53
C GLU A 246 14.77 -16.70 -15.02
N GLY A 247 15.03 -17.15 -13.79
CA GLY A 247 16.36 -17.24 -13.18
C GLY A 247 17.01 -18.62 -13.35
N GLU A 248 18.19 -18.79 -12.76
CA GLU A 248 18.98 -20.02 -12.78
C GLU A 248 18.74 -20.86 -11.52
N ILE A 249 18.45 -22.15 -11.69
CA ILE A 249 18.24 -23.10 -10.60
C ILE A 249 19.17 -24.29 -10.84
N ASP A 250 19.97 -24.66 -9.85
CA ASP A 250 20.84 -25.84 -9.95
C ASP A 250 20.06 -27.16 -9.79
N GLY A 251 20.74 -28.28 -10.04
CA GLY A 251 20.14 -29.61 -9.97
C GLY A 251 19.91 -30.14 -8.55
N GLU A 252 20.38 -29.48 -7.52
CA GLU A 252 20.22 -29.86 -6.11
C GLU A 252 19.10 -29.06 -5.42
N SER A 253 18.61 -28.02 -6.08
CA SER A 253 17.52 -27.16 -5.56
C SER A 253 16.14 -27.71 -5.88
N GLN A 254 15.17 -27.36 -5.04
CA GLN A 254 13.76 -27.75 -5.20
C GLN A 254 12.85 -26.53 -5.20
N ILE A 255 12.01 -26.40 -6.23
CA ILE A 255 10.98 -25.39 -6.32
C ILE A 255 9.62 -26.12 -6.20
N VAL A 256 8.81 -25.70 -5.22
CA VAL A 256 7.53 -26.35 -4.90
C VAL A 256 6.40 -25.33 -4.86
N GLY A 257 5.34 -25.55 -5.59
CA GLY A 257 4.18 -24.65 -5.63
C GLY A 257 4.37 -23.44 -6.53
N ARG A 258 3.62 -22.37 -6.27
CA ARG A 258 3.63 -21.15 -7.09
C ARG A 258 4.83 -20.29 -6.68
N VAL A 259 5.89 -20.28 -7.47
CA VAL A 259 7.09 -19.48 -7.25
C VAL A 259 7.38 -18.67 -8.49
N VAL A 260 7.63 -17.39 -8.30
CA VAL A 260 8.22 -16.51 -9.31
C VAL A 260 9.71 -16.38 -9.04
N VAL A 261 10.54 -16.69 -10.03
CA VAL A 261 11.97 -16.47 -10.00
C VAL A 261 12.33 -15.53 -11.14
N GLU A 262 12.65 -14.29 -10.79
CA GLU A 262 12.87 -13.22 -11.77
C GLU A 262 14.25 -13.32 -12.47
N PRO A 263 14.44 -12.60 -13.59
CA PRO A 263 15.66 -12.67 -14.38
C PRO A 263 16.95 -12.39 -13.57
N GLY A 264 17.99 -13.20 -13.82
CA GLY A 264 19.28 -13.07 -13.15
C GLY A 264 19.32 -13.58 -11.70
N ALA A 265 18.21 -14.01 -11.13
CA ALA A 265 18.20 -14.68 -9.84
C ALA A 265 18.87 -16.05 -9.94
N ARG A 266 19.62 -16.46 -8.90
CA ARG A 266 20.33 -17.74 -8.83
C ARG A 266 19.96 -18.49 -7.55
N ILE A 267 19.57 -19.75 -7.71
CA ILE A 267 19.16 -20.63 -6.60
C ILE A 267 20.06 -21.87 -6.62
N VAL A 268 20.83 -22.06 -5.54
CA VAL A 268 21.85 -23.11 -5.42
C VAL A 268 21.64 -23.89 -4.13
N ARG A 269 21.50 -25.21 -4.20
CA ARG A 269 21.30 -26.16 -3.07
C ARG A 269 20.23 -25.65 -2.07
N SER A 270 19.13 -25.16 -2.60
CA SER A 270 18.11 -24.45 -1.81
C SER A 270 16.71 -25.03 -2.07
N VAL A 271 15.81 -24.80 -1.12
CA VAL A 271 14.41 -25.19 -1.25
C VAL A 271 13.55 -23.93 -1.20
N VAL A 272 12.76 -23.70 -2.24
CA VAL A 272 11.76 -22.61 -2.28
C VAL A 272 10.37 -23.21 -2.36
N ARG A 273 9.54 -22.91 -1.36
CA ARG A 273 8.14 -23.31 -1.30
C ARG A 273 7.26 -22.09 -1.46
N GLY A 274 6.47 -22.08 -2.54
CA GLY A 274 5.52 -21.04 -2.82
C GLY A 274 4.22 -21.13 -2.02
N PRO A 275 3.41 -20.05 -2.05
CA PRO A 275 3.62 -18.90 -2.95
C PRO A 275 4.79 -18.00 -2.47
N ALA A 276 5.73 -17.72 -3.37
CA ALA A 276 6.90 -16.90 -3.08
C ALA A 276 7.41 -16.17 -4.34
N ILE A 277 8.11 -15.06 -4.15
CA ILE A 277 8.76 -14.33 -5.23
C ILE A 277 10.23 -14.09 -4.91
N ILE A 278 11.12 -14.39 -5.85
CA ILE A 278 12.56 -14.17 -5.77
C ILE A 278 12.92 -13.14 -6.83
N GLY A 279 13.33 -11.96 -6.38
CA GLY A 279 13.56 -10.77 -7.21
C GLY A 279 14.78 -10.87 -8.10
N LYS A 280 14.92 -9.93 -9.01
CA LYS A 280 15.98 -9.86 -10.03
C LYS A 280 17.35 -9.89 -9.40
N GLY A 281 18.22 -10.76 -9.95
CA GLY A 281 19.60 -10.85 -9.48
C GLY A 281 19.77 -11.28 -8.02
N ALA A 282 18.74 -11.79 -7.35
CA ALA A 282 18.86 -12.33 -6.00
C ALA A 282 19.62 -13.66 -6.01
N GLU A 283 20.43 -13.90 -4.98
CA GLU A 283 21.25 -15.09 -4.82
C GLU A 283 20.81 -15.86 -3.56
N LEU A 284 20.33 -17.08 -3.75
CA LEU A 284 19.98 -18.02 -2.68
C LEU A 284 20.96 -19.19 -2.68
N THR A 285 21.59 -19.48 -1.54
CA THR A 285 22.54 -20.59 -1.40
C THR A 285 22.37 -21.29 -0.06
N ASP A 286 22.18 -22.62 -0.08
CA ASP A 286 21.97 -23.43 1.13
C ASP A 286 20.80 -22.88 2.00
N THR A 287 19.67 -22.53 1.38
CA THR A 287 18.61 -21.71 1.99
C THR A 287 17.23 -22.38 1.86
N PHE A 288 16.38 -22.15 2.84
CA PHE A 288 14.94 -22.44 2.75
C PHE A 288 14.14 -21.14 2.67
N ILE A 289 13.34 -21.00 1.62
CA ILE A 289 12.34 -19.94 1.49
C ILE A 289 10.96 -20.58 1.57
N GLY A 290 10.22 -20.26 2.61
CA GLY A 290 8.86 -20.74 2.86
C GLY A 290 7.79 -19.88 2.20
N PRO A 291 6.52 -20.29 2.30
CA PRO A 291 5.38 -19.60 1.71
C PRO A 291 5.25 -18.14 2.14
N PHE A 292 4.62 -17.34 1.28
CA PHE A 292 4.31 -15.93 1.49
C PHE A 292 5.53 -15.04 1.72
N THR A 293 6.69 -15.47 1.18
CA THR A 293 7.93 -14.70 1.28
C THR A 293 8.23 -13.98 -0.03
N ALA A 294 8.52 -12.69 0.07
CA ALA A 294 9.02 -11.87 -1.02
C ALA A 294 10.48 -11.50 -0.77
N VAL A 295 11.38 -11.94 -1.65
CA VAL A 295 12.79 -11.59 -1.64
C VAL A 295 13.02 -10.55 -2.73
N GLY A 296 13.45 -9.36 -2.36
CA GLY A 296 13.68 -8.23 -3.27
C GLY A 296 14.91 -8.39 -4.15
N ASP A 297 15.06 -7.47 -5.09
CA ASP A 297 16.13 -7.46 -6.09
C ASP A 297 17.51 -7.39 -5.44
N GLY A 298 18.46 -8.14 -5.99
CA GLY A 298 19.87 -8.13 -5.55
C GLY A 298 20.11 -8.62 -4.12
N CYS A 299 19.13 -9.21 -3.46
CA CYS A 299 19.30 -9.80 -2.13
C CYS A 299 20.23 -11.01 -2.19
N ARG A 300 21.01 -11.19 -1.12
CA ARG A 300 21.85 -12.39 -0.95
C ARG A 300 21.46 -13.09 0.35
N ILE A 301 20.98 -14.33 0.22
CA ILE A 301 20.59 -15.15 1.36
C ILE A 301 21.36 -16.46 1.33
N ARG A 302 22.06 -16.76 2.41
CA ARG A 302 22.88 -17.97 2.53
C ARG A 302 22.71 -18.62 3.89
N GLY A 303 22.60 -19.97 3.93
CA GLY A 303 22.58 -20.75 5.16
C GLY A 303 21.51 -20.30 6.16
N SER A 304 20.32 -19.89 5.66
CA SER A 304 19.29 -19.28 6.47
C SER A 304 17.91 -19.73 6.01
N GLU A 305 16.92 -19.69 6.89
CA GLU A 305 15.52 -20.03 6.60
C GLU A 305 14.61 -18.81 6.78
N LEU A 306 13.74 -18.54 5.82
CA LEU A 306 12.78 -17.46 5.87
C LEU A 306 11.37 -17.96 5.50
N GLU A 307 10.35 -17.42 6.17
CA GLU A 307 8.95 -17.70 5.87
C GLU A 307 8.10 -16.47 6.17
N HIS A 308 6.98 -16.26 5.45
CA HIS A 308 6.02 -15.17 5.66
C HIS A 308 6.68 -13.81 5.91
N SER A 309 7.63 -13.44 5.05
CA SER A 309 8.49 -12.27 5.26
C SER A 309 8.69 -11.47 3.97
N ILE A 310 8.96 -10.19 4.12
CA ILE A 310 9.34 -9.29 3.03
C ILE A 310 10.79 -8.85 3.27
N VAL A 311 11.68 -9.13 2.32
CA VAL A 311 13.08 -8.68 2.33
C VAL A 311 13.26 -7.68 1.20
N LEU A 312 13.56 -6.42 1.54
CA LEU A 312 13.75 -5.37 0.54
C LEU A 312 15.14 -5.45 -0.09
N GLU A 313 15.30 -4.74 -1.20
CA GLU A 313 16.41 -4.83 -2.15
C GLU A 313 17.80 -4.75 -1.50
N ASN A 314 18.77 -5.45 -2.09
CA ASN A 314 20.18 -5.45 -1.74
C ASN A 314 20.51 -5.86 -0.30
N SER A 315 19.61 -6.57 0.37
CA SER A 315 19.83 -7.04 1.74
C SER A 315 20.60 -8.35 1.75
N VAL A 316 21.41 -8.54 2.79
CA VAL A 316 22.28 -9.71 2.98
C VAL A 316 21.90 -10.43 4.27
N ILE A 317 21.54 -11.71 4.18
CA ILE A 317 21.19 -12.57 5.31
C ILE A 317 22.06 -13.82 5.24
N GLU A 318 22.92 -14.02 6.23
CA GLU A 318 23.90 -15.10 6.19
C GLU A 318 24.01 -15.85 7.53
N ASP A 319 23.91 -17.18 7.43
CA ASP A 319 24.19 -18.13 8.48
C ASP A 319 23.37 -17.92 9.76
N ILE A 320 22.09 -17.58 9.60
CA ILE A 320 21.13 -17.41 10.71
C ILE A 320 20.51 -18.76 11.03
N GLU A 321 20.80 -19.30 12.22
CA GLU A 321 20.39 -20.65 12.63
C GLU A 321 18.89 -20.79 12.89
N THR A 322 18.27 -19.73 13.41
CA THR A 322 16.82 -19.72 13.68
C THR A 322 16.07 -19.17 12.48
N ARG A 323 14.94 -19.78 12.13
CA ARG A 323 14.09 -19.30 11.05
C ARG A 323 13.63 -17.87 11.32
N ILE A 324 13.68 -17.05 10.27
CA ILE A 324 13.12 -15.70 10.24
C ILE A 324 11.68 -15.81 9.73
N GLU A 325 10.72 -15.37 10.54
CA GLU A 325 9.31 -15.37 10.18
C GLU A 325 8.65 -14.03 10.52
N ASP A 326 7.49 -13.74 9.93
CA ASP A 326 6.67 -12.56 10.19
C ASP A 326 7.48 -11.24 10.15
N SER A 327 8.46 -11.17 9.22
CA SER A 327 9.47 -10.12 9.26
C SER A 327 9.42 -9.20 8.04
N LEU A 328 9.64 -7.91 8.30
CA LEU A 328 9.80 -6.89 7.27
C LEU A 328 11.23 -6.31 7.38
N ILE A 329 12.10 -6.71 6.45
CA ILE A 329 13.53 -6.36 6.43
C ILE A 329 13.76 -5.27 5.39
N GLY A 330 14.32 -4.15 5.83
CA GLY A 330 14.55 -2.95 5.00
C GLY A 330 15.60 -3.14 3.91
N ARG A 331 15.83 -2.09 3.11
CA ARG A 331 16.86 -2.05 2.06
C ARG A 331 18.26 -2.03 2.64
N ASN A 332 19.20 -2.71 1.97
CA ASN A 332 20.62 -2.73 2.33
C ASN A 332 20.90 -3.21 3.77
N VAL A 333 20.00 -3.99 4.35
CA VAL A 333 20.19 -4.56 5.69
C VAL A 333 21.21 -5.70 5.62
N ARG A 334 22.06 -5.80 6.63
CA ARG A 334 23.00 -6.92 6.80
C ARG A 334 22.67 -7.64 8.10
N LEU A 335 22.20 -8.87 7.98
CA LEU A 335 21.93 -9.77 9.09
C LEU A 335 22.87 -10.98 8.95
N THR A 336 23.88 -11.05 9.81
CA THR A 336 24.93 -12.07 9.69
C THR A 336 25.27 -12.65 11.04
N ARG A 337 25.63 -13.92 11.06
CA ARG A 337 26.10 -14.55 12.27
C ARG A 337 27.54 -14.11 12.60
N ALA A 338 27.77 -13.70 13.84
CA ALA A 338 29.11 -13.42 14.31
C ALA A 338 29.90 -14.74 14.53
N THR A 339 31.00 -14.93 13.82
CA THR A 339 31.87 -16.14 13.92
C THR A 339 32.95 -16.00 14.99
N THR A 340 33.18 -14.79 15.52
CA THR A 340 34.24 -14.49 16.49
C THR A 340 33.78 -14.70 17.94
N ARG A 341 34.74 -14.99 18.82
CA ARG A 341 34.49 -15.06 20.28
C ARG A 341 34.87 -13.74 20.97
N PRO A 342 34.18 -13.32 22.05
CA PRO A 342 33.01 -13.96 22.66
C PRO A 342 31.80 -13.91 21.73
N ARG A 343 30.90 -14.92 21.81
CA ARG A 343 29.60 -14.89 21.11
C ARG A 343 28.78 -13.77 21.74
N ALA A 344 28.38 -12.82 20.93
CA ALA A 344 27.57 -11.70 21.35
C ALA A 344 26.75 -11.16 20.18
N HIS A 345 25.55 -10.67 20.47
CA HIS A 345 24.81 -9.86 19.51
C HIS A 345 25.48 -8.47 19.40
N ARG A 346 25.76 -8.04 18.18
CA ARG A 346 26.25 -6.69 17.89
C ARG A 346 25.22 -6.04 16.99
N LEU A 347 24.43 -5.13 17.57
CA LEU A 347 23.29 -4.54 16.92
C LEU A 347 23.56 -3.05 16.63
N LEU A 348 23.35 -2.65 15.39
CA LEU A 348 23.27 -1.26 14.97
C LEU A 348 21.85 -1.04 14.44
N LEU A 349 21.00 -0.47 15.28
CA LEU A 349 19.59 -0.31 15.01
C LEU A 349 19.24 1.19 14.96
N GLY A 350 18.34 1.54 14.08
CA GLY A 350 17.77 2.89 14.02
C GLY A 350 16.58 3.06 14.98
N ASP A 351 16.05 4.27 15.04
CA ASP A 351 14.86 4.59 15.84
C ASP A 351 13.65 3.75 15.37
N ASN A 352 12.84 3.32 16.35
CA ASN A 352 11.64 2.50 16.13
C ASN A 352 11.89 1.12 15.52
N SER A 353 13.14 0.61 15.52
CA SER A 353 13.42 -0.77 15.17
C SER A 353 12.85 -1.71 16.25
N HIS A 354 12.33 -2.86 15.82
CA HIS A 354 11.90 -3.94 16.69
C HIS A 354 12.64 -5.22 16.29
N VAL A 355 13.27 -5.89 17.25
CA VAL A 355 13.99 -7.14 17.03
C VAL A 355 13.61 -8.10 18.16
N ALA A 356 13.09 -9.27 17.80
CA ALA A 356 12.91 -10.39 18.71
C ALA A 356 14.01 -11.42 18.44
N LEU A 357 14.76 -11.79 19.47
CA LEU A 357 15.81 -12.80 19.42
C LEU A 357 15.35 -14.07 20.13
N ALA A 358 15.49 -15.23 19.45
CA ALA A 358 15.20 -16.55 20.02
C ALA A 358 16.43 -17.11 20.78
#